data_c13cf95e71526bb0a9840c2bf3ec9139
#
_entry.id   c13cf95e71526bb0a9840c2bf3ec9139
#
_cell.length_a   1.000
_cell.length_b   1.000
_cell.length_c   1.000
_cell.angle_alpha   90.00
_cell.angle_beta   90.00
_cell.angle_gamma   90.00
#
_symmetry.space_group_name_H-M   'P 1'
#
loop_
_entity.id
_entity.type
_entity.pdbx_description
1 polymer ?
#
loop_
_entity_poly.entity_id
_entity_poly.type
_entity_poly.pdbx_seq_one_letter_code
_entity_poly.pdbx_strand_id
1 'polypeptide(L)'
;GGYEEGDREMCSIIHENGGQVYMDGANMNAQVGIMQPAEVGADVLHMNLHKTFCIPHGGGGPGMGPIGMKSHLEPFAPSHSIAPVVGKTLGMGAVSAAPYGSASILPISWMYITMMGRQGMREATEAALLNANYIAQELNDDYPVLYTGKNGRVAHECIIDLRPLKAESGITEVDIAKRLM
;
A
#
# COMPACT_ATOMS: atom_id res chain seq x y z
N GLY A 1 -2.60 3.94 -7.39
CA GLY A 1 -1.91 3.03 -8.10
C GLY A 1 -2.65 2.03 -8.92
N GLY A 2 -2.13 1.81 -10.11
CA GLY A 2 -2.58 0.74 -10.98
C GLY A 2 -1.89 -0.59 -10.67
N TYR A 3 -2.12 -1.55 -11.52
CA TYR A 3 -1.44 -2.84 -11.50
C TYR A 3 -0.18 -2.75 -12.38
N GLU A 4 1.00 -2.78 -11.74
CA GLU A 4 2.30 -2.70 -12.42
C GLU A 4 2.94 -4.08 -12.51
N GLU A 5 3.27 -4.50 -13.72
CA GLU A 5 3.93 -5.79 -13.99
C GLU A 5 5.45 -5.64 -14.12
N GLY A 6 5.95 -4.42 -14.31
CA GLY A 6 7.35 -4.09 -14.58
C GLY A 6 8.20 -3.78 -13.35
N ASP A 7 7.63 -3.80 -12.14
CA ASP A 7 8.30 -3.33 -10.92
C ASP A 7 9.65 -4.00 -10.67
N ARG A 8 9.75 -5.32 -10.88
CA ARG A 8 11.00 -6.06 -10.68
C ARG A 8 12.10 -5.63 -11.64
N GLU A 9 11.76 -5.45 -12.92
CA GLU A 9 12.71 -4.98 -13.94
C GLU A 9 13.15 -3.55 -13.65
N MET A 10 12.22 -2.67 -13.31
CA MET A 10 12.51 -1.29 -12.92
C MET A 10 13.45 -1.23 -11.71
N CYS A 11 13.19 -2.03 -10.66
CA CYS A 11 14.08 -2.11 -9.51
C CYS A 11 15.49 -2.58 -9.89
N SER A 12 15.60 -3.58 -10.77
CA SER A 12 16.89 -4.09 -11.25
C SER A 12 17.68 -2.99 -11.96
N ILE A 13 17.06 -2.27 -12.90
CA ILE A 13 17.70 -1.17 -13.62
C ILE A 13 18.19 -0.08 -12.66
N ILE A 14 17.39 0.29 -11.66
CA ILE A 14 17.78 1.30 -10.66
C ILE A 14 19.00 0.82 -9.87
N HIS A 15 19.00 -0.43 -9.41
CA HIS A 15 20.12 -1.00 -8.64
C HIS A 15 21.39 -1.11 -9.46
N GLU A 16 21.30 -1.54 -10.73
CA GLU A 16 22.43 -1.62 -11.66
C GLU A 16 23.11 -0.26 -11.88
N ASN A 17 22.35 0.82 -11.70
CA ASN A 17 22.87 2.19 -11.81
C ASN A 17 23.17 2.84 -10.44
N GLY A 18 23.26 2.06 -9.35
CA GLY A 18 23.65 2.51 -8.02
C GLY A 18 22.54 3.22 -7.24
N GLY A 19 21.29 3.18 -7.72
CA GLY A 19 20.13 3.74 -7.05
C GLY A 19 19.56 2.84 -5.95
N GLN A 20 18.62 3.39 -5.18
CA GLN A 20 17.84 2.67 -4.17
C GLN A 20 16.35 2.83 -4.46
N VAL A 21 15.55 1.86 -4.06
CA VAL A 21 14.11 1.85 -4.32
C VAL A 21 13.34 1.97 -3.01
N TYR A 22 12.60 3.05 -2.90
CA TYR A 22 11.58 3.23 -1.87
C TYR A 22 10.23 2.80 -2.42
N MET A 23 9.60 1.81 -1.78
CA MET A 23 8.26 1.35 -2.15
C MET A 23 7.24 1.94 -1.18
N ASP A 24 6.25 2.61 -1.72
CA ASP A 24 5.07 3.03 -0.97
C ASP A 24 4.14 1.84 -0.76
N GLY A 25 4.19 1.28 0.45
CA GLY A 25 3.33 0.20 0.90
C GLY A 25 2.13 0.67 1.73
N ALA A 26 1.69 1.91 1.53
CA ALA A 26 0.58 2.47 2.28
C ALA A 26 -0.68 1.59 2.22
N ASN A 27 -0.95 0.97 1.09
CA ASN A 27 -2.00 -0.02 0.95
C ASN A 27 -1.43 -1.34 0.43
N MET A 28 -1.56 -2.39 1.21
CA MET A 28 -1.06 -3.74 0.88
C MET A 28 -2.19 -4.75 0.62
N ASN A 29 -3.41 -4.29 0.37
CA ASN A 29 -4.57 -5.18 0.19
C ASN A 29 -4.43 -6.14 -1.01
N ALA A 30 -3.61 -5.81 -2.01
CA ALA A 30 -3.33 -6.69 -3.14
C ALA A 30 -2.02 -7.51 -2.98
N GLN A 31 -1.33 -7.41 -1.85
CA GLN A 31 0.04 -7.91 -1.71
C GLN A 31 0.20 -8.95 -0.62
N VAL A 32 -0.50 -8.81 0.51
CA VAL A 32 -0.29 -9.66 1.69
C VAL A 32 -0.49 -11.14 1.36
N GLY A 33 0.54 -11.93 1.63
CA GLY A 33 0.54 -13.37 1.36
C GLY A 33 0.72 -13.78 -0.11
N ILE A 34 0.83 -12.83 -1.05
CA ILE A 34 0.98 -13.05 -2.49
C ILE A 34 2.32 -12.52 -2.99
N MET A 35 2.70 -11.30 -2.59
CA MET A 35 3.92 -10.64 -3.05
C MET A 35 4.77 -10.18 -1.86
N GLN A 36 6.08 -10.28 -1.99
CA GLN A 36 7.04 -9.80 -1.00
C GLN A 36 7.81 -8.60 -1.57
N PRO A 37 7.64 -7.39 -1.01
CA PRO A 37 8.28 -6.18 -1.52
C PRO A 37 9.82 -6.29 -1.65
N ALA A 38 10.47 -6.92 -0.69
CA ALA A 38 11.92 -7.10 -0.72
C ALA A 38 12.40 -7.99 -1.87
N GLU A 39 11.61 -9.00 -2.26
CA GLU A 39 11.94 -9.89 -3.40
C GLU A 39 11.69 -9.22 -4.75
N VAL A 40 10.78 -8.25 -4.79
CA VAL A 40 10.55 -7.42 -5.99
C VAL A 40 11.70 -6.45 -6.20
N GLY A 41 12.35 -6.00 -5.12
CA GLY A 41 13.50 -5.12 -5.20
C GLY A 41 13.43 -3.88 -4.30
N ALA A 42 12.39 -3.74 -3.48
CA ALA A 42 12.30 -2.62 -2.55
C ALA A 42 13.45 -2.65 -1.53
N ASP A 43 14.09 -1.52 -1.31
CA ASP A 43 15.12 -1.32 -0.28
C ASP A 43 14.53 -0.76 0.99
N VAL A 44 13.50 0.08 0.86
CA VAL A 44 12.70 0.62 1.96
C VAL A 44 11.23 0.48 1.61
N LEU A 45 10.43 0.14 2.61
CA LEU A 45 8.98 0.05 2.53
C LEU A 45 8.36 0.71 3.76
N HIS A 46 7.36 1.56 3.59
CA HIS A 46 6.46 1.92 4.68
C HIS A 46 5.10 1.25 4.52
N MET A 47 4.42 1.02 5.64
CA MET A 47 3.08 0.45 5.67
C MET A 47 2.14 1.36 6.48
N ASN A 48 0.90 1.49 6.02
CA ASN A 48 -0.12 2.13 6.85
C ASN A 48 -0.98 1.06 7.52
N LEU A 49 -0.95 1.02 8.84
CA LEU A 49 -1.73 0.04 9.60
C LEU A 49 -3.23 0.32 9.54
N HIS A 50 -3.64 1.58 9.32
CA HIS A 50 -5.03 2.00 9.18
C HIS A 50 -5.68 1.66 7.82
N LYS A 51 -4.98 0.99 6.94
CA LYS A 51 -5.53 0.47 5.67
C LYS A 51 -5.66 -1.05 5.74
N THR A 52 -4.56 -1.76 5.57
CA THR A 52 -4.56 -3.23 5.47
C THR A 52 -4.56 -3.93 6.84
N PHE A 53 -4.17 -3.27 7.92
CA PHE A 53 -3.91 -3.87 9.23
C PHE A 53 -4.82 -3.37 10.36
N CYS A 54 -5.99 -2.85 10.00
CA CYS A 54 -7.16 -2.73 10.88
C CYS A 54 -7.15 -1.66 11.98
N ILE A 55 -6.10 -0.83 12.12
CA ILE A 55 -6.16 0.24 13.11
C ILE A 55 -7.09 1.36 12.63
N PRO A 56 -7.72 2.12 13.55
CA PRO A 56 -8.51 3.29 13.17
C PRO A 56 -7.62 4.41 12.62
N HIS A 57 -8.09 5.14 11.62
CA HIS A 57 -7.49 6.39 11.16
C HIS A 57 -8.03 7.60 11.93
N GLY A 58 -9.31 7.58 12.29
CA GLY A 58 -9.94 8.53 13.19
C GLY A 58 -9.88 10.00 12.74
N GLY A 59 -9.95 10.24 11.44
CA GLY A 59 -9.83 11.61 10.92
C GLY A 59 -8.40 12.17 10.99
N GLY A 60 -7.40 11.33 10.97
CA GLY A 60 -5.97 11.70 11.06
C GLY A 60 -5.33 11.29 12.38
N GLY A 61 -6.04 10.44 13.15
CA GLY A 61 -5.58 9.92 14.45
C GLY A 61 -4.45 8.94 14.34
N PRO A 62 -4.27 8.03 15.33
CA PRO A 62 -2.93 7.75 15.86
C PRO A 62 -1.94 7.39 14.77
N GLY A 63 -0.79 8.08 14.76
CA GLY A 63 0.26 7.90 13.77
C GLY A 63 1.04 6.61 14.02
N MET A 64 0.89 5.62 13.13
CA MET A 64 1.69 4.42 13.13
C MET A 64 1.87 3.94 11.68
N GLY A 65 3.12 3.97 11.23
CA GLY A 65 3.54 3.48 9.93
C GLY A 65 4.86 2.71 10.06
N PRO A 66 4.84 1.37 10.23
CA PRO A 66 6.06 0.59 10.29
C PRO A 66 6.90 0.78 9.02
N ILE A 67 8.22 0.87 9.20
CA ILE A 67 9.20 0.97 8.13
C ILE A 67 10.01 -0.32 8.13
N GLY A 68 10.02 -1.02 6.98
CA GLY A 68 10.97 -2.07 6.69
C GLY A 68 12.10 -1.54 5.81
N MET A 69 13.35 -1.94 6.08
CA MET A 69 14.49 -1.57 5.24
C MET A 69 15.48 -2.71 5.14
N LYS A 70 16.23 -2.76 4.03
CA LYS A 70 17.37 -3.68 3.89
C LYS A 70 18.53 -3.28 4.79
N SER A 71 19.32 -4.27 5.23
CA SER A 71 20.38 -4.11 6.22
C SER A 71 21.46 -3.07 5.84
N HIS A 72 21.76 -2.91 4.55
CA HIS A 72 22.73 -1.92 4.10
C HIS A 72 22.30 -0.47 4.35
N LEU A 73 21.01 -0.22 4.60
CA LEU A 73 20.47 1.09 4.93
C LEU A 73 20.40 1.35 6.44
N GLU A 74 20.63 0.34 7.28
CA GLU A 74 20.61 0.48 8.73
C GLU A 74 21.48 1.64 9.26
N PRO A 75 22.71 1.86 8.75
CA PRO A 75 23.54 2.99 9.21
C PRO A 75 22.92 4.37 8.98
N PHE A 76 22.01 4.49 8.03
CA PHE A 76 21.34 5.74 7.66
C PHE A 76 19.99 5.95 8.36
N ALA A 77 19.56 4.98 9.15
CA ALA A 77 18.29 5.08 9.88
C ALA A 77 18.33 6.20 10.93
N PRO A 78 17.17 6.79 11.27
CA PRO A 78 17.07 7.75 12.37
C PRO A 78 17.55 7.15 13.69
N SER A 79 18.15 7.97 14.53
CA SER A 79 18.51 7.60 15.90
C SER A 79 17.62 8.35 16.91
N HIS A 80 17.69 7.96 18.17
CA HIS A 80 17.01 8.64 19.25
C HIS A 80 17.88 8.63 20.51
N SER A 81 17.98 9.75 21.21
CA SER A 81 18.87 9.90 22.36
C SER A 81 18.51 9.01 23.55
N ILE A 82 17.22 8.66 23.70
CA ILE A 82 16.71 7.88 24.83
C ILE A 82 16.44 6.42 24.42
N ALA A 83 15.92 6.21 23.22
CA ALA A 83 15.54 4.89 22.73
C ALA A 83 16.14 4.66 21.34
N PRO A 84 17.33 4.04 21.24
CA PRO A 84 17.90 3.68 19.94
C PRO A 84 16.95 2.75 19.18
N VAL A 85 16.59 3.13 17.97
CA VAL A 85 15.62 2.37 17.16
C VAL A 85 16.28 1.21 16.41
N VAL A 86 17.48 1.41 15.92
CA VAL A 86 18.35 0.43 15.25
C VAL A 86 19.80 0.66 15.68
N GLY A 87 20.70 -0.22 15.31
CA GLY A 87 22.10 -0.21 15.73
C GLY A 87 22.85 1.12 15.61
N LYS A 88 24.11 1.11 15.23
CA LYS A 88 24.89 2.34 15.06
C LYS A 88 24.44 3.07 13.80
N THR A 89 23.97 4.31 13.96
CA THR A 89 23.64 5.19 12.86
C THR A 89 24.74 6.21 12.59
N LEU A 90 24.82 6.73 11.36
CA LEU A 90 25.81 7.72 10.94
C LEU A 90 25.46 9.16 11.38
N GLY A 91 24.82 9.31 12.54
CA GLY A 91 24.58 10.62 13.15
C GLY A 91 23.28 11.31 12.71
N MET A 92 22.39 10.62 12.01
CA MET A 92 21.04 11.16 11.82
C MET A 92 20.34 11.23 13.18
N GLY A 93 19.81 12.40 13.51
CA GLY A 93 19.11 12.64 14.79
C GLY A 93 17.72 12.00 14.81
N ALA A 94 16.98 12.31 15.88
CA ALA A 94 15.59 11.92 16.02
C ALA A 94 14.70 12.65 14.98
N VAL A 95 13.83 11.92 14.31
CA VAL A 95 12.82 12.49 13.41
C VAL A 95 11.51 12.81 14.14
N SER A 96 11.32 12.26 15.35
CA SER A 96 10.13 12.43 16.17
C SER A 96 10.48 12.27 17.65
N ALA A 97 9.77 12.97 18.51
CA ALA A 97 9.87 12.80 19.98
C ALA A 97 9.39 11.40 20.43
N ALA A 98 8.48 10.78 19.68
CA ALA A 98 8.01 9.43 19.91
C ALA A 98 8.60 8.47 18.84
N PRO A 99 9.74 7.81 19.11
CA PRO A 99 10.47 7.03 18.10
C PRO A 99 9.68 5.83 17.57
N TYR A 100 8.74 5.33 18.34
CA TYR A 100 7.88 4.20 17.97
C TYR A 100 6.46 4.62 17.61
N GLY A 101 6.22 5.92 17.35
CA GLY A 101 4.90 6.45 17.03
C GLY A 101 3.88 6.19 18.14
N SER A 102 2.63 5.97 17.78
CA SER A 102 1.54 5.63 18.71
C SER A 102 1.50 4.14 18.98
N ALA A 103 2.52 3.59 19.63
CA ALA A 103 2.72 2.16 19.80
C ALA A 103 1.57 1.43 20.52
N SER A 104 0.77 2.13 21.31
CA SER A 104 -0.38 1.58 22.05
C SER A 104 -1.49 1.01 21.15
N ILE A 105 -1.49 1.33 19.86
CA ILE A 105 -2.47 0.78 18.89
C ILE A 105 -2.00 -0.52 18.23
N LEU A 106 -0.73 -0.90 18.36
CA LEU A 106 -0.19 -2.15 17.77
C LEU A 106 -0.95 -3.42 18.19
N PRO A 107 -1.49 -3.55 19.42
CA PRO A 107 -2.32 -4.68 19.79
C PRO A 107 -3.51 -4.93 18.84
N ILE A 108 -4.06 -3.89 18.22
CA ILE A 108 -5.17 -4.03 17.25
C ILE A 108 -4.69 -4.82 16.01
N SER A 109 -3.59 -4.39 15.40
CA SER A 109 -3.02 -5.11 14.26
C SER A 109 -2.53 -6.50 14.63
N TRP A 110 -1.93 -6.66 15.80
CA TRP A 110 -1.50 -7.96 16.31
C TRP A 110 -2.68 -8.93 16.47
N MET A 111 -3.78 -8.48 17.08
CA MET A 111 -5.01 -9.29 17.23
C MET A 111 -5.59 -9.64 15.87
N TYR A 112 -5.70 -8.68 14.96
CA TYR A 112 -6.21 -8.91 13.61
C TYR A 112 -5.41 -9.99 12.88
N ILE A 113 -4.07 -9.85 12.84
CA ILE A 113 -3.19 -10.82 12.19
C ILE A 113 -3.28 -12.20 12.87
N THR A 114 -3.37 -12.24 14.21
CA THR A 114 -3.47 -13.48 14.98
C THR A 114 -4.80 -14.20 14.70
N MET A 115 -5.90 -13.45 14.66
CA MET A 115 -7.24 -14.01 14.40
C MET A 115 -7.38 -14.51 12.95
N MET A 116 -6.86 -13.78 11.98
CA MET A 116 -6.90 -14.16 10.56
C MET A 116 -5.94 -15.32 10.26
N GLY A 117 -4.79 -15.34 10.91
CA GLY A 117 -3.71 -16.24 10.59
C GLY A 117 -3.17 -16.07 9.17
N ARG A 118 -2.17 -16.87 8.83
CA ARG A 118 -1.54 -16.81 7.49
C ARG A 118 -2.55 -17.06 6.37
N GLN A 119 -3.43 -18.03 6.55
CA GLN A 119 -4.41 -18.41 5.54
C GLN A 119 -5.45 -17.29 5.33
N GLY A 120 -6.06 -16.80 6.41
CA GLY A 120 -7.07 -15.76 6.33
C GLY A 120 -6.54 -14.43 5.77
N MET A 121 -5.29 -14.05 6.10
CA MET A 121 -4.65 -12.87 5.51
C MET A 121 -4.49 -12.99 4.00
N ARG A 122 -4.11 -14.17 3.51
CA ARG A 122 -4.01 -14.44 2.08
C ARG A 122 -5.38 -14.44 1.39
N GLU A 123 -6.36 -15.12 1.98
CA GLU A 123 -7.73 -15.17 1.46
C GLU A 123 -8.36 -13.76 1.38
N ALA A 124 -8.09 -12.89 2.35
CA ALA A 124 -8.54 -11.51 2.30
C ALA A 124 -7.96 -10.75 1.08
N THR A 125 -6.68 -10.96 0.78
CA THR A 125 -6.03 -10.39 -0.41
C THR A 125 -6.62 -10.96 -1.70
N GLU A 126 -6.81 -12.27 -1.78
CA GLU A 126 -7.40 -12.95 -2.95
C GLU A 126 -8.84 -12.47 -3.18
N ALA A 127 -9.63 -12.30 -2.12
CA ALA A 127 -10.98 -11.77 -2.21
C ALA A 127 -11.00 -10.30 -2.68
N ALA A 128 -10.08 -9.48 -2.20
CA ALA A 128 -9.97 -8.09 -2.64
C ALA A 128 -9.64 -7.98 -4.14
N LEU A 129 -8.69 -8.80 -4.62
CA LEU A 129 -8.34 -8.90 -6.04
C LEU A 129 -9.52 -9.40 -6.88
N LEU A 130 -10.21 -10.45 -6.43
CA LEU A 130 -11.37 -11.00 -7.11
C LEU A 130 -12.49 -9.97 -7.24
N ASN A 131 -12.83 -9.32 -6.15
CA ASN A 131 -13.91 -8.31 -6.11
C ASN A 131 -13.64 -7.15 -7.06
N ALA A 132 -12.43 -6.58 -7.04
CA ALA A 132 -12.06 -5.48 -7.91
C ALA A 132 -12.10 -5.87 -9.39
N ASN A 133 -11.59 -7.05 -9.73
CA ASN A 133 -11.61 -7.55 -11.11
C ASN A 133 -13.02 -7.92 -11.59
N TYR A 134 -13.86 -8.48 -10.71
CA TYR A 134 -15.26 -8.75 -11.01
C TYR A 134 -16.03 -7.46 -11.31
N ILE A 135 -15.91 -6.46 -10.44
CA ILE A 135 -16.56 -5.15 -10.63
C ILE A 135 -16.05 -4.48 -11.91
N ALA A 136 -14.73 -4.50 -12.14
CA ALA A 136 -14.13 -3.93 -13.35
C ALA A 136 -14.71 -4.59 -14.62
N GLN A 137 -14.87 -5.91 -14.62
CA GLN A 137 -15.42 -6.64 -15.75
C GLN A 137 -16.91 -6.34 -15.96
N GLU A 138 -17.72 -6.38 -14.90
CA GLU A 138 -19.18 -6.14 -14.98
C GLU A 138 -19.52 -4.72 -15.42
N LEU A 139 -18.70 -3.75 -15.08
CA LEU A 139 -18.96 -2.35 -15.40
C LEU A 139 -18.32 -1.87 -16.71
N ASN A 140 -17.36 -2.59 -17.28
CA ASN A 140 -16.50 -2.07 -18.35
C ASN A 140 -17.25 -1.66 -19.63
N ASP A 141 -18.38 -2.26 -19.93
CA ASP A 141 -19.16 -1.94 -21.13
C ASP A 141 -19.90 -0.57 -21.00
N ASP A 142 -20.36 -0.25 -19.79
CA ASP A 142 -21.06 1.00 -19.51
C ASP A 142 -20.12 2.09 -18.94
N TYR A 143 -19.10 1.67 -18.19
CA TYR A 143 -18.14 2.51 -17.49
C TYR A 143 -16.71 2.00 -17.70
N PRO A 144 -16.02 2.44 -18.74
CA PRO A 144 -14.70 1.93 -19.07
C PRO A 144 -13.69 2.04 -17.93
N VAL A 145 -12.93 0.98 -17.71
CA VAL A 145 -11.82 0.98 -16.75
C VAL A 145 -10.62 1.67 -17.37
N LEU A 146 -10.09 2.70 -16.71
CA LEU A 146 -9.05 3.59 -17.27
C LEU A 146 -7.68 2.91 -17.34
N TYR A 147 -7.28 2.19 -16.30
CA TYR A 147 -5.98 1.56 -16.19
C TYR A 147 -6.09 0.08 -15.86
N THR A 148 -5.44 -0.75 -16.66
CA THR A 148 -5.30 -2.19 -16.42
C THR A 148 -3.87 -2.64 -16.69
N GLY A 149 -3.49 -3.81 -16.18
CA GLY A 149 -2.29 -4.51 -16.62
C GLY A 149 -2.44 -5.06 -18.05
N LYS A 150 -1.38 -5.66 -18.58
CA LYS A 150 -1.34 -6.21 -19.96
C LYS A 150 -2.44 -7.24 -20.26
N ASN A 151 -2.92 -7.94 -19.23
CA ASN A 151 -3.97 -8.94 -19.33
C ASN A 151 -5.38 -8.40 -19.01
N GLY A 152 -5.57 -7.06 -19.01
CA GLY A 152 -6.84 -6.42 -18.69
C GLY A 152 -7.24 -6.54 -17.22
N ARG A 153 -6.30 -6.88 -16.32
CA ARG A 153 -6.56 -7.05 -14.87
C ARG A 153 -6.21 -5.81 -14.08
N VAL A 154 -6.93 -5.64 -12.98
CA VAL A 154 -6.66 -4.62 -11.95
C VAL A 154 -6.16 -5.26 -10.66
N ALA A 155 -5.65 -4.46 -9.72
CA ALA A 155 -5.27 -4.92 -8.39
C ALA A 155 -6.50 -5.04 -7.48
N HIS A 156 -6.48 -4.45 -6.29
CA HIS A 156 -7.58 -4.47 -5.32
C HIS A 156 -8.59 -3.31 -5.52
N GLU A 157 -8.38 -2.50 -6.55
CA GLU A 157 -9.23 -1.35 -6.91
C GLU A 157 -9.18 -1.12 -8.42
N CYS A 158 -10.15 -0.42 -8.97
CA CYS A 158 -10.17 0.01 -10.35
C CYS A 158 -10.56 1.49 -10.45
N ILE A 159 -10.10 2.13 -11.51
CA ILE A 159 -10.46 3.52 -11.82
C ILE A 159 -11.38 3.52 -13.02
N ILE A 160 -12.60 3.97 -12.82
CA ILE A 160 -13.62 4.12 -13.85
C ILE A 160 -13.44 5.45 -14.58
N ASP A 161 -13.45 5.42 -15.91
CA ASP A 161 -13.37 6.63 -16.71
C ASP A 161 -14.75 7.19 -17.02
N LEU A 162 -15.14 8.25 -16.32
CA LEU A 162 -16.42 8.92 -16.51
C LEU A 162 -16.38 10.07 -17.54
N ARG A 163 -15.25 10.35 -18.15
CA ARG A 163 -15.13 11.44 -19.12
C ARG A 163 -16.01 11.28 -20.36
N PRO A 164 -16.16 10.07 -20.94
CA PRO A 164 -17.08 9.86 -22.05
C PRO A 164 -18.54 10.15 -21.66
N LEU A 165 -18.99 9.62 -20.54
CA LEU A 165 -20.35 9.83 -20.04
C LEU A 165 -20.63 11.32 -19.75
N LYS A 166 -19.67 12.01 -19.14
CA LYS A 166 -19.76 13.45 -18.89
C LYS A 166 -19.85 14.27 -20.18
N ALA A 167 -19.10 13.91 -21.20
CA ALA A 167 -19.13 14.59 -22.49
C ALA A 167 -20.48 14.42 -23.21
N GLU A 168 -21.08 13.24 -23.12
CA GLU A 168 -22.35 12.92 -23.78
C GLU A 168 -23.58 13.44 -23.04
N SER A 169 -23.61 13.28 -21.71
CA SER A 169 -24.82 13.52 -20.90
C SER A 169 -24.73 14.72 -19.95
N GLY A 170 -23.54 15.24 -19.71
CA GLY A 170 -23.27 16.25 -18.68
C GLY A 170 -23.25 15.71 -17.25
N ILE A 171 -23.48 14.40 -17.04
CA ILE A 171 -23.45 13.74 -15.73
C ILE A 171 -22.00 13.70 -15.22
N THR A 172 -21.81 14.16 -13.99
CA THR A 172 -20.48 14.21 -13.35
C THR A 172 -20.26 13.04 -12.40
N GLU A 173 -19.01 12.83 -12.01
CA GLU A 173 -18.64 11.87 -10.97
C GLU A 173 -19.34 12.15 -9.64
N VAL A 174 -19.63 13.42 -9.34
CA VAL A 174 -20.36 13.83 -8.14
C VAL A 174 -21.84 13.41 -8.20
N ASP A 175 -22.46 13.52 -9.39
CA ASP A 175 -23.85 13.11 -9.61
C ASP A 175 -23.99 11.59 -9.44
N ILE A 176 -23.06 10.81 -9.99
CA ILE A 176 -23.01 9.36 -9.83
C ILE A 176 -22.83 8.99 -8.36
N ALA A 177 -21.87 9.59 -7.65
CA ALA A 177 -21.64 9.33 -6.24
C ALA A 177 -22.89 9.61 -5.40
N LYS A 178 -23.59 10.73 -5.65
CA LYS A 178 -24.86 11.05 -4.97
C LYS A 178 -25.99 10.07 -5.29
N ARG A 179 -26.00 9.53 -6.50
CA ARG A 179 -27.03 8.57 -6.89
C ARG A 179 -26.83 7.20 -6.25
N LEU A 180 -25.57 6.84 -5.95
CA LEU A 180 -25.23 5.57 -5.29
C LEU A 180 -25.45 5.58 -3.77
N MET A 181 -25.58 6.74 -3.13
CA MET A 181 -25.96 6.91 -1.73
C MET A 181 -27.45 6.82 -1.52
#